data_80620da425821162b6b01d44f427b48a
#
_entry.id   80620da425821162b6b01d44f427b48a
#
_cell.length_a   1.000
_cell.length_b   1.000
_cell.length_c   1.000
_cell.angle_alpha   90.00
_cell.angle_beta   90.00
_cell.angle_gamma   90.00
#
_symmetry.space_group_name_H-M   'P 1'
#
loop_
_entity.id
_entity.type
_entity.pdbx_description
1 polymer ?
#
loop_
_entity_poly.entity_id
_entity_poly.type
_entity_poly.pdbx_seq_one_letter_code
_entity_poly.pdbx_strand_id
1 'polypeptide(L)'
;VRMVFDNNYFNDKYQGIPVGGYNRLIDGLLEGVECKTNTDFFNAVCPETGKTYSDSWREIADRMVYTGAIDQYFGFRLGKLDWRTVSFKTRIEDTANYQGNAVVNYTSHDVPYTRVIEHKHFEMFGADVYACPKTVVSEEYSTEYKEGMEPYYPVNDERNNALAEEYRRLAAKEENVIFGGRLAQYKYFDMAPIIEQVVEMDLF
;
A
#
# COMPACT_ATOMS: atom_id res chain seq x y z
N VAL A 1 -18.51 8.65 -4.44
CA VAL A 1 -19.50 8.39 -3.37
C VAL A 1 -20.84 8.06 -4.03
N ARG A 2 -21.41 6.88 -3.73
CA ARG A 2 -22.75 6.53 -4.20
C ARG A 2 -23.78 7.35 -3.40
N MET A 3 -24.66 8.04 -4.10
CA MET A 3 -25.73 8.88 -3.51
C MET A 3 -26.97 8.06 -3.19
N VAL A 4 -26.82 6.79 -2.84
CA VAL A 4 -27.92 5.86 -2.54
C VAL A 4 -27.61 5.07 -1.27
N PHE A 5 -28.65 4.70 -0.52
CA PHE A 5 -28.50 3.75 0.59
C PHE A 5 -28.34 2.35 0.01
N ASP A 6 -27.11 1.91 -0.10
CA ASP A 6 -26.75 0.58 -0.58
C ASP A 6 -25.77 -0.06 0.41
N ASN A 7 -26.21 -1.14 1.05
CA ASN A 7 -25.37 -1.90 1.97
C ASN A 7 -24.28 -2.71 1.25
N ASN A 8 -24.40 -2.87 -0.08
CA ASN A 8 -23.44 -3.56 -0.92
C ASN A 8 -22.53 -2.53 -1.63
N TYR A 9 -21.73 -1.82 -0.87
CA TYR A 9 -20.80 -0.81 -1.42
C TYR A 9 -19.79 -1.44 -2.39
N PHE A 10 -19.30 -2.64 -2.09
CA PHE A 10 -18.47 -3.45 -2.97
C PHE A 10 -19.34 -4.49 -3.69
N ASN A 11 -19.02 -4.76 -4.96
CA ASN A 11 -19.76 -5.73 -5.77
C ASN A 11 -19.11 -7.13 -5.76
N ASP A 12 -18.03 -7.30 -5.01
CA ASP A 12 -17.30 -8.56 -4.95
C ASP A 12 -18.14 -9.66 -4.30
N LYS A 13 -18.13 -10.84 -4.90
CA LYS A 13 -18.89 -12.00 -4.43
C LYS A 13 -18.46 -12.44 -3.03
N TYR A 14 -17.17 -12.32 -2.72
CA TYR A 14 -16.59 -12.65 -1.43
C TYR A 14 -15.92 -11.42 -0.86
N GLN A 15 -16.27 -11.09 0.37
CA GLN A 15 -15.74 -9.94 1.09
C GLN A 15 -15.45 -10.36 2.52
N GLY A 16 -14.32 -9.90 3.08
CA GLY A 16 -13.96 -10.23 4.44
C GLY A 16 -12.61 -9.65 4.84
N ILE A 17 -12.33 -9.77 6.12
CA ILE A 17 -11.04 -9.45 6.72
C ILE A 17 -10.50 -10.76 7.30
N PRO A 18 -9.20 -11.10 7.10
CA PRO A 18 -8.62 -12.31 7.65
C PRO A 18 -8.73 -12.34 9.17
N VAL A 19 -9.20 -13.46 9.74
CA VAL A 19 -9.23 -13.65 11.19
C VAL A 19 -7.80 -13.61 11.74
N GLY A 20 -7.56 -12.73 12.71
CA GLY A 20 -6.23 -12.47 13.25
C GLY A 20 -5.39 -11.47 12.46
N GLY A 21 -5.99 -10.82 11.44
CA GLY A 21 -5.38 -9.75 10.65
C GLY A 21 -4.58 -10.24 9.44
N TYR A 22 -4.06 -9.28 8.67
CA TYR A 22 -3.42 -9.54 7.38
C TYR A 22 -2.02 -10.16 7.48
N ASN A 23 -1.34 -10.06 8.64
CA ASN A 23 0.01 -10.63 8.78
C ASN A 23 0.03 -12.13 8.49
N ARG A 24 -0.98 -12.88 8.96
CA ARG A 24 -1.09 -14.32 8.68
C ARG A 24 -1.24 -14.64 7.20
N LEU A 25 -1.93 -13.78 6.45
CA LEU A 25 -2.03 -13.91 4.99
C LEU A 25 -0.67 -13.69 4.33
N ILE A 26 0.05 -12.65 4.75
CA ILE A 26 1.38 -12.34 4.22
C ILE A 26 2.38 -13.44 4.59
N ASP A 27 2.36 -13.93 5.84
CA ASP A 27 3.21 -15.06 6.27
C ASP A 27 2.98 -16.30 5.41
N GLY A 28 1.71 -16.61 5.10
CA GLY A 28 1.38 -17.72 4.20
C GLY A 28 1.86 -17.51 2.76
N LEU A 29 1.80 -16.29 2.23
CA LEU A 29 2.33 -15.96 0.89
C LEU A 29 3.86 -16.02 0.83
N LEU A 30 4.54 -15.79 1.95
CA LEU A 30 6.01 -15.84 2.06
C LEU A 30 6.54 -17.22 2.48
N GLU A 31 5.68 -18.23 2.65
CA GLU A 31 6.12 -19.56 3.05
C GLU A 31 7.12 -20.14 2.04
N GLY A 32 8.32 -20.51 2.51
CA GLY A 32 9.41 -21.01 1.68
C GLY A 32 10.20 -19.94 0.91
N VAL A 33 9.87 -18.65 1.09
CA VAL A 33 10.58 -17.54 0.45
C VAL A 33 11.54 -16.90 1.46
N GLU A 34 12.80 -16.70 1.08
CA GLU A 34 13.76 -15.93 1.87
C GLU A 34 13.34 -14.46 1.90
N CYS A 35 13.09 -13.91 3.10
CA CYS A 35 12.70 -12.51 3.29
C CYS A 35 13.79 -11.77 4.09
N LYS A 36 14.37 -10.75 3.50
CA LYS A 36 15.37 -9.86 4.14
C LYS A 36 14.69 -8.54 4.52
N THR A 37 14.31 -8.40 5.79
CA THR A 37 13.76 -7.15 6.33
C THR A 37 14.86 -6.13 6.63
N ASN A 38 14.51 -4.85 6.80
CA ASN A 38 15.46 -3.75 7.05
C ASN A 38 16.58 -3.66 5.98
N THR A 39 16.28 -4.07 4.75
CA THR A 39 17.22 -4.10 3.64
C THR A 39 16.72 -3.13 2.56
N ASP A 40 17.36 -1.97 2.46
CA ASP A 40 17.08 -0.99 1.40
C ASP A 40 17.76 -1.42 0.11
N PHE A 41 17.00 -1.56 -0.98
CA PHE A 41 17.49 -2.04 -2.27
C PHE A 41 18.60 -1.15 -2.86
N PHE A 42 18.54 0.17 -2.65
CA PHE A 42 19.49 1.12 -3.21
C PHE A 42 20.73 1.35 -2.35
N ASN A 43 20.61 1.15 -1.02
CA ASN A 43 21.67 1.51 -0.08
C ASN A 43 22.29 0.33 0.66
N ALA A 44 21.57 -0.80 0.80
CA ALA A 44 22.12 -1.96 1.48
C ALA A 44 23.10 -2.70 0.59
N VAL A 45 24.24 -3.09 1.20
CA VAL A 45 25.28 -3.88 0.52
C VAL A 45 24.87 -5.35 0.49
N CYS A 46 24.88 -5.93 -0.69
CA CYS A 46 24.71 -7.36 -0.90
C CYS A 46 25.97 -8.11 -0.44
N PRO A 47 25.87 -9.04 0.53
CA PRO A 47 27.04 -9.75 1.06
C PRO A 47 27.76 -10.59 0.00
N GLU A 48 27.04 -11.11 -0.99
CA GLU A 48 27.56 -11.99 -2.03
C GLU A 48 28.43 -11.24 -3.05
N THR A 49 28.11 -9.97 -3.31
CA THR A 49 28.79 -9.18 -4.36
C THR A 49 29.65 -8.05 -3.81
N GLY A 50 29.41 -7.61 -2.56
CA GLY A 50 30.06 -6.44 -1.96
C GLY A 50 29.61 -5.09 -2.54
N LYS A 51 28.60 -5.08 -3.42
CA LYS A 51 27.96 -3.89 -4.02
C LYS A 51 26.55 -3.70 -3.45
N THR A 52 25.88 -2.60 -3.78
CA THR A 52 24.45 -2.45 -3.43
C THR A 52 23.61 -3.50 -4.17
N TYR A 53 22.43 -3.83 -3.63
CA TYR A 53 21.51 -4.73 -4.33
C TYR A 53 21.10 -4.14 -5.70
N SER A 54 20.87 -2.85 -5.78
CA SER A 54 20.52 -2.16 -7.03
C SER A 54 21.60 -2.27 -8.11
N ASP A 55 22.86 -2.24 -7.71
CA ASP A 55 23.98 -2.31 -8.66
C ASP A 55 24.36 -3.76 -9.06
N SER A 56 23.95 -4.74 -8.27
CA SER A 56 24.42 -6.12 -8.42
C SER A 56 23.34 -7.19 -8.52
N TRP A 57 22.06 -6.84 -8.54
CA TRP A 57 20.98 -7.83 -8.55
C TRP A 57 21.09 -8.85 -9.71
N ARG A 58 21.61 -8.41 -10.88
CA ARG A 58 21.84 -9.29 -12.04
C ARG A 58 22.96 -10.34 -11.84
N GLU A 59 23.76 -10.17 -10.79
CA GLU A 59 24.79 -11.14 -10.41
C GLU A 59 24.24 -12.25 -9.52
N ILE A 60 23.07 -12.03 -8.90
CA ILE A 60 22.47 -12.93 -7.90
C ILE A 60 21.06 -13.44 -8.26
N ALA A 61 20.46 -12.90 -9.33
CA ALA A 61 19.11 -13.30 -9.78
C ALA A 61 18.96 -13.18 -11.29
N ASP A 62 18.23 -14.12 -11.88
CA ASP A 62 17.91 -14.12 -13.32
C ASP A 62 16.81 -13.12 -13.66
N ARG A 63 15.91 -12.87 -12.74
CA ARG A 63 14.76 -11.93 -12.88
C ARG A 63 14.54 -11.13 -11.61
N MET A 64 13.99 -9.95 -11.76
CA MET A 64 13.56 -9.11 -10.66
C MET A 64 12.11 -8.67 -10.84
N VAL A 65 11.32 -8.79 -9.78
CA VAL A 65 10.03 -8.08 -9.64
C VAL A 65 10.28 -6.86 -8.78
N TYR A 66 10.26 -5.68 -9.40
CA TYR A 66 10.46 -4.41 -8.70
C TYR A 66 9.09 -3.80 -8.35
N THR A 67 8.87 -3.57 -7.06
CA THR A 67 7.61 -3.01 -6.55
C THR A 67 7.76 -1.63 -5.91
N GLY A 68 8.98 -1.07 -5.89
CA GLY A 68 9.27 0.28 -5.42
C GLY A 68 8.83 1.36 -6.42
N ALA A 69 9.07 2.64 -6.09
CA ALA A 69 8.70 3.74 -6.96
C ALA A 69 9.48 3.72 -8.29
N ILE A 70 8.75 3.81 -9.41
CA ILE A 70 9.34 3.69 -10.75
C ILE A 70 10.36 4.80 -11.05
N ASP A 71 10.08 6.03 -10.62
CA ASP A 71 11.00 7.15 -10.80
C ASP A 71 12.29 6.99 -9.99
N GLN A 72 12.21 6.40 -8.79
CA GLN A 72 13.38 6.06 -7.97
C GLN A 72 14.25 4.98 -8.64
N TYR A 73 13.65 3.96 -9.25
CA TYR A 73 14.40 2.94 -9.99
C TYR A 73 15.29 3.56 -11.06
N PHE A 74 14.79 4.57 -11.75
CA PHE A 74 15.53 5.30 -12.78
C PHE A 74 16.32 6.51 -12.25
N GLY A 75 16.56 6.61 -10.94
CA GLY A 75 17.35 7.67 -10.33
C GLY A 75 16.74 9.06 -10.53
N PHE A 76 15.41 9.15 -10.65
CA PHE A 76 14.65 10.41 -10.87
C PHE A 76 15.07 11.20 -12.12
N ARG A 77 15.68 10.56 -13.11
CA ARG A 77 16.30 11.23 -14.29
C ARG A 77 15.34 12.02 -15.17
N LEU A 78 14.02 11.73 -15.10
CA LEU A 78 12.98 12.50 -15.79
C LEU A 78 12.24 13.46 -14.86
N GLY A 79 12.53 13.42 -13.55
CA GLY A 79 11.87 14.16 -12.49
C GLY A 79 11.11 13.25 -11.53
N LYS A 80 10.69 13.81 -10.39
CA LYS A 80 9.93 13.08 -9.37
C LYS A 80 8.44 13.07 -9.70
N LEU A 81 7.81 11.93 -9.49
CA LEU A 81 6.36 11.75 -9.50
C LEU A 81 5.78 12.20 -8.15
N ASP A 82 4.66 12.89 -8.19
CA ASP A 82 4.02 13.42 -6.99
C ASP A 82 3.07 12.39 -6.38
N TRP A 83 3.02 12.39 -5.06
CA TRP A 83 2.20 11.49 -4.26
C TRP A 83 1.35 12.27 -3.25
N ARG A 84 0.27 11.66 -2.80
CA ARG A 84 -0.45 12.05 -1.60
C ARG A 84 -0.20 11.00 -0.54
N THR A 85 -0.25 11.44 0.72
CA THR A 85 -0.13 10.54 1.86
C THR A 85 -1.25 10.79 2.87
N VAL A 86 -1.31 9.93 3.88
CA VAL A 86 -2.20 10.09 5.02
C VAL A 86 -1.40 10.10 6.32
N SER A 87 -1.91 10.80 7.30
CA SER A 87 -1.42 10.74 8.67
C SER A 87 -2.57 10.38 9.61
N PHE A 88 -2.23 9.75 10.74
CA PHE A 88 -3.21 9.29 11.71
C PHE A 88 -2.97 9.92 13.06
N LYS A 89 -4.06 10.34 13.72
CA LYS A 89 -4.07 10.66 15.14
C LYS A 89 -4.84 9.57 15.87
N THR A 90 -4.10 8.70 16.54
CA THR A 90 -4.67 7.57 17.26
C THR A 90 -4.74 7.86 18.75
N ARG A 91 -5.87 7.53 19.38
CA ARG A 91 -6.11 7.68 20.81
C ARG A 91 -6.94 6.53 21.38
N ILE A 92 -6.88 6.37 22.68
CA ILE A 92 -7.73 5.45 23.43
C ILE A 92 -8.87 6.24 24.04
N GLU A 93 -10.11 5.78 23.81
CA GLU A 93 -11.32 6.36 24.39
C GLU A 93 -11.81 5.49 25.55
N ASP A 94 -12.25 6.13 26.63
CA ASP A 94 -12.85 5.50 27.81
C ASP A 94 -14.35 5.17 27.58
N THR A 95 -14.62 4.51 26.48
CA THR A 95 -15.96 4.01 26.12
C THR A 95 -15.83 2.68 25.40
N ALA A 96 -16.80 1.80 25.61
CA ALA A 96 -16.83 0.51 24.94
C ALA A 96 -17.16 0.64 23.43
N ASN A 97 -17.83 1.72 23.04
CA ASN A 97 -18.27 1.99 21.68
C ASN A 97 -18.27 3.50 21.44
N TYR A 98 -17.45 3.98 20.53
CA TYR A 98 -17.30 5.40 20.21
C TYR A 98 -18.26 5.84 19.10
N GLN A 99 -18.30 5.11 17.98
CA GLN A 99 -19.10 5.49 16.80
C GLN A 99 -20.01 4.36 16.28
N GLY A 100 -19.90 3.15 16.83
CA GLY A 100 -20.77 2.02 16.47
C GLY A 100 -20.46 1.37 15.13
N ASN A 101 -19.37 1.76 14.47
CA ASN A 101 -18.97 1.24 13.16
C ASN A 101 -17.45 1.28 13.00
N ALA A 102 -16.89 0.37 12.19
CA ALA A 102 -15.45 0.31 11.95
C ALA A 102 -14.91 1.58 11.30
N VAL A 103 -15.61 2.12 10.31
CA VAL A 103 -15.18 3.30 9.55
C VAL A 103 -16.35 4.23 9.30
N VAL A 104 -16.16 5.52 9.64
CA VAL A 104 -17.08 6.60 9.27
C VAL A 104 -16.32 7.62 8.45
N ASN A 105 -16.77 7.89 7.21
CA ASN A 105 -16.19 8.90 6.33
C ASN A 105 -16.86 10.25 6.55
N TYR A 106 -16.07 11.30 6.58
CA TYR A 106 -16.51 12.67 6.73
C TYR A 106 -16.30 13.44 5.42
N THR A 107 -17.38 14.01 4.91
CA THR A 107 -17.40 14.76 3.65
C THR A 107 -17.61 16.26 3.85
N SER A 108 -17.83 16.71 5.10
CA SER A 108 -18.02 18.13 5.42
C SER A 108 -16.69 18.87 5.32
N HIS A 109 -16.73 20.05 4.71
CA HIS A 109 -15.56 20.94 4.59
C HIS A 109 -15.03 21.41 5.95
N ASP A 110 -15.89 21.47 6.97
CA ASP A 110 -15.54 21.94 8.31
C ASP A 110 -14.80 20.88 9.16
N VAL A 111 -14.75 19.64 8.66
CA VAL A 111 -14.06 18.54 9.36
C VAL A 111 -12.68 18.34 8.71
N PRO A 112 -11.59 18.45 9.49
CA PRO A 112 -10.24 18.41 8.93
C PRO A 112 -9.71 17.01 8.60
N TYR A 113 -10.38 15.95 9.05
CA TYR A 113 -10.04 14.56 8.76
C TYR A 113 -11.02 13.93 7.77
N THR A 114 -10.55 12.96 7.01
CA THR A 114 -11.33 12.30 5.96
C THR A 114 -12.17 11.15 6.51
N ARG A 115 -11.71 10.51 7.59
CA ARG A 115 -12.43 9.42 8.25
C ARG A 115 -12.01 9.25 9.70
N VAL A 116 -12.89 8.57 10.43
CA VAL A 116 -12.60 8.04 11.77
C VAL A 116 -12.71 6.52 11.73
N ILE A 117 -11.72 5.85 12.27
CA ILE A 117 -11.61 4.40 12.34
C ILE A 117 -11.73 3.98 13.80
N GLU A 118 -12.72 3.16 14.13
CA GLU A 118 -12.82 2.49 15.43
C GLU A 118 -12.41 1.03 15.28
N HIS A 119 -11.19 0.72 15.69
CA HIS A 119 -10.50 -0.53 15.32
C HIS A 119 -11.18 -1.81 15.80
N LYS A 120 -11.86 -1.80 16.96
CA LYS A 120 -12.50 -3.00 17.50
C LYS A 120 -13.61 -3.55 16.58
N HIS A 121 -14.28 -2.70 15.79
CA HIS A 121 -15.37 -3.10 14.93
C HIS A 121 -14.95 -3.86 13.67
N PHE A 122 -13.65 -4.03 13.44
CA PHE A 122 -13.18 -4.94 12.37
C PHE A 122 -13.29 -6.42 12.73
N GLU A 123 -13.59 -6.77 13.99
CA GLU A 123 -13.85 -8.13 14.49
C GLU A 123 -12.70 -9.15 14.29
N MET A 124 -11.57 -8.73 13.77
CA MET A 124 -10.47 -9.62 13.40
C MET A 124 -9.72 -10.23 14.58
N PHE A 125 -9.89 -9.69 15.80
CA PHE A 125 -9.22 -10.15 17.02
C PHE A 125 -10.15 -10.91 17.97
N GLY A 126 -11.41 -11.13 17.60
CA GLY A 126 -12.37 -11.95 18.33
C GLY A 126 -13.16 -11.23 19.43
N ALA A 127 -13.94 -11.98 20.17
CA ALA A 127 -14.93 -11.49 21.12
C ALA A 127 -14.34 -10.71 22.31
N ASP A 128 -13.16 -11.07 22.75
CA ASP A 128 -12.51 -10.44 23.91
C ASP A 128 -12.21 -8.96 23.66
N VAL A 129 -11.88 -8.60 22.43
CA VAL A 129 -11.65 -7.20 22.03
C VAL A 129 -12.95 -6.40 22.11
N TYR A 130 -14.06 -7.02 21.71
CA TYR A 130 -15.39 -6.43 21.83
C TYR A 130 -15.82 -6.18 23.27
N ALA A 131 -15.49 -7.09 24.17
CA ALA A 131 -15.80 -6.98 25.60
C ALA A 131 -14.96 -5.91 26.33
N CYS A 132 -13.90 -5.40 25.72
CA CYS A 132 -13.06 -4.36 26.33
C CYS A 132 -13.89 -3.07 26.56
N PRO A 133 -13.87 -2.49 27.77
CA PRO A 133 -14.60 -1.27 28.09
C PRO A 133 -14.03 -0.01 27.44
N LYS A 134 -12.85 -0.11 26.81
CA LYS A 134 -12.17 0.96 26.06
C LYS A 134 -12.11 0.62 24.58
N THR A 135 -11.95 1.65 23.75
CA THR A 135 -11.76 1.49 22.32
C THR A 135 -10.61 2.33 21.80
N VAL A 136 -10.02 1.89 20.68
CA VAL A 136 -8.98 2.64 19.95
C VAL A 136 -9.63 3.30 18.76
N VAL A 137 -9.40 4.61 18.62
CA VAL A 137 -9.93 5.44 17.54
C VAL A 137 -8.79 6.15 16.83
N SER A 138 -8.80 6.11 15.50
CA SER A 138 -7.86 6.84 14.64
C SER A 138 -8.59 7.80 13.72
N GLU A 139 -8.17 9.07 13.72
CA GLU A 139 -8.58 10.06 12.74
C GLU A 139 -7.56 10.08 11.61
N GLU A 140 -8.01 9.92 10.36
CA GLU A 140 -7.17 9.95 9.16
C GLU A 140 -7.20 11.33 8.52
N TYR A 141 -6.02 11.90 8.28
CA TYR A 141 -5.83 13.19 7.62
C TYR A 141 -5.14 12.99 6.28
N SER A 142 -5.74 13.47 5.19
CA SER A 142 -5.07 13.53 3.89
C SER A 142 -4.07 14.68 3.88
N THR A 143 -2.81 14.38 3.56
CA THR A 143 -1.71 15.34 3.56
C THR A 143 -0.89 15.26 2.28
N GLU A 144 -0.10 16.30 2.01
CA GLU A 144 0.91 16.26 0.97
C GLU A 144 2.03 15.29 1.36
N TYR A 145 2.50 14.53 0.38
CA TYR A 145 3.65 13.66 0.56
C TYR A 145 4.93 14.48 0.70
N LYS A 146 5.77 14.07 1.63
CA LYS A 146 7.15 14.56 1.78
C LYS A 146 8.10 13.37 1.82
N GLU A 147 9.33 13.57 1.41
CA GLU A 147 10.36 12.54 1.46
C GLU A 147 10.48 11.94 2.86
N GLY A 148 10.52 10.60 2.93
CA GLY A 148 10.49 9.85 4.18
C GLY A 148 9.10 9.45 4.67
N MET A 149 8.02 9.91 4.02
CA MET A 149 6.65 9.43 4.28
C MET A 149 6.29 8.27 3.35
N GLU A 150 5.23 7.53 3.70
CA GLU A 150 4.68 6.51 2.83
C GLU A 150 3.87 7.14 1.68
N PRO A 151 4.12 6.79 0.41
CA PRO A 151 3.34 7.25 -0.73
C PRO A 151 2.05 6.41 -0.86
N TYR A 152 0.91 6.98 -0.49
CA TYR A 152 -0.37 6.26 -0.50
C TYR A 152 -1.10 6.33 -1.84
N TYR A 153 -1.17 7.53 -2.44
CA TYR A 153 -1.98 7.75 -3.64
C TYR A 153 -1.20 8.52 -4.69
N PRO A 154 -1.15 8.06 -5.95
CA PRO A 154 -0.56 8.83 -7.05
C PRO A 154 -1.39 10.09 -7.32
N VAL A 155 -0.72 11.18 -7.69
CA VAL A 155 -1.38 12.41 -8.14
C VAL A 155 -1.69 12.26 -9.64
N ASN A 156 -2.99 12.11 -9.96
CA ASN A 156 -3.46 11.89 -11.34
C ASN A 156 -3.77 13.21 -12.04
N ASP A 157 -2.75 14.04 -12.26
CA ASP A 157 -2.82 15.22 -13.11
C ASP A 157 -2.11 14.99 -14.45
N GLU A 158 -2.25 15.95 -15.38
CA GLU A 158 -1.68 15.86 -16.73
C GLU A 158 -0.15 15.70 -16.70
N ARG A 159 0.53 16.47 -15.83
CA ARG A 159 1.99 16.43 -15.69
C ARG A 159 2.45 15.04 -15.23
N ASN A 160 1.88 14.56 -14.12
CA ASN A 160 2.29 13.30 -13.52
C ASN A 160 1.93 12.10 -14.41
N ASN A 161 0.79 12.13 -15.08
CA ASN A 161 0.40 11.07 -16.01
C ASN A 161 1.33 11.01 -17.21
N ALA A 162 1.72 12.15 -17.78
CA ALA A 162 2.70 12.21 -18.87
C ALA A 162 4.07 11.69 -18.42
N LEU A 163 4.56 12.13 -17.26
CA LEU A 163 5.83 11.70 -16.68
C LEU A 163 5.84 10.18 -16.38
N ALA A 164 4.76 9.67 -15.81
CA ALA A 164 4.61 8.23 -15.53
C ALA A 164 4.66 7.40 -16.84
N GLU A 165 4.05 7.91 -17.92
CA GLU A 165 4.09 7.23 -19.21
C GLU A 165 5.51 7.19 -19.80
N GLU A 166 6.29 8.26 -19.64
CA GLU A 166 7.71 8.25 -20.05
C GLU A 166 8.52 7.22 -19.24
N TYR A 167 8.29 7.12 -17.93
CA TYR A 167 8.92 6.07 -17.11
C TYR A 167 8.51 4.66 -17.53
N ARG A 168 7.24 4.43 -17.88
CA ARG A 168 6.77 3.12 -18.41
C ARG A 168 7.48 2.75 -19.71
N ARG A 169 7.75 3.74 -20.59
CA ARG A 169 8.53 3.50 -21.82
C ARG A 169 9.97 3.13 -21.54
N LEU A 170 10.56 3.65 -20.46
CA LEU A 170 11.87 3.22 -20.00
C LEU A 170 11.82 1.82 -19.40
N ALA A 171 10.85 1.55 -18.56
CA ALA A 171 10.64 0.24 -17.93
C ALA A 171 10.44 -0.88 -18.97
N ALA A 172 9.75 -0.60 -20.07
CA ALA A 172 9.55 -1.55 -21.15
C ALA A 172 10.84 -1.96 -21.89
N LYS A 173 11.96 -1.26 -21.65
CA LYS A 173 13.28 -1.58 -22.22
C LYS A 173 14.18 -2.34 -21.24
N GLU A 174 13.77 -2.47 -19.98
CA GLU A 174 14.52 -3.21 -18.97
C GLU A 174 14.32 -4.71 -19.18
N GLU A 175 15.42 -5.41 -19.50
CA GLU A 175 15.41 -6.86 -19.63
C GLU A 175 15.39 -7.54 -18.26
N ASN A 176 14.54 -8.56 -18.12
CA ASN A 176 14.40 -9.36 -16.91
C ASN A 176 13.92 -8.59 -15.67
N VAL A 177 13.26 -7.44 -15.84
CA VAL A 177 12.63 -6.68 -14.77
C VAL A 177 11.14 -6.57 -15.01
N ILE A 178 10.34 -6.97 -14.03
CA ILE A 178 8.90 -6.78 -14.00
C ILE A 178 8.57 -5.66 -13.04
N PHE A 179 7.97 -4.59 -13.53
CA PHE A 179 7.50 -3.49 -12.69
C PHE A 179 6.06 -3.77 -12.25
N GLY A 180 5.88 -4.17 -10.99
CA GLY A 180 4.60 -4.56 -10.42
C GLY A 180 4.21 -3.75 -9.19
N GLY A 181 2.91 -3.73 -8.87
CA GLY A 181 2.41 -3.05 -7.69
C GLY A 181 2.18 -1.55 -7.87
N ARG A 182 1.65 -0.92 -6.81
CA ARG A 182 1.17 0.47 -6.84
C ARG A 182 2.26 1.49 -7.20
N LEU A 183 3.45 1.35 -6.62
CA LEU A 183 4.52 2.32 -6.77
C LEU A 183 5.22 2.19 -8.13
N ALA A 184 5.54 0.96 -8.54
CA ALA A 184 6.21 0.73 -9.81
C ALA A 184 5.32 0.98 -11.04
N GLN A 185 4.01 0.83 -10.89
CA GLN A 185 3.05 1.14 -11.96
C GLN A 185 2.51 2.57 -11.89
N TYR A 186 2.81 3.32 -10.82
CA TYR A 186 2.22 4.62 -10.54
C TYR A 186 0.69 4.59 -10.71
N LYS A 187 0.05 3.63 -10.01
CA LYS A 187 -1.39 3.37 -10.12
C LYS A 187 -1.96 2.93 -8.78
N TYR A 188 -3.19 3.39 -8.48
CA TYR A 188 -3.90 2.90 -7.32
C TYR A 188 -4.45 1.49 -7.58
N PHE A 189 -4.20 0.58 -6.63
CA PHE A 189 -4.80 -0.74 -6.57
C PHE A 189 -5.28 -1.03 -5.15
N ASP A 190 -6.42 -1.66 -5.02
CA ASP A 190 -6.79 -2.41 -3.82
C ASP A 190 -6.08 -3.78 -3.80
N MET A 191 -6.13 -4.50 -2.68
CA MET A 191 -5.41 -5.77 -2.53
C MET A 191 -5.87 -6.84 -3.52
N ALA A 192 -7.18 -7.03 -3.69
CA ALA A 192 -7.70 -8.06 -4.59
C ALA A 192 -7.29 -7.84 -6.05
N PRO A 193 -7.44 -6.65 -6.66
CA PRO A 193 -6.97 -6.39 -8.03
C PRO A 193 -5.46 -6.58 -8.22
N ILE A 194 -4.62 -6.30 -7.21
CA ILE A 194 -3.17 -6.52 -7.38
C ILE A 194 -2.81 -8.01 -7.31
N ILE A 195 -3.50 -8.78 -6.48
CA ILE A 195 -3.32 -10.24 -6.42
C ILE A 195 -3.81 -10.88 -7.73
N GLU A 196 -4.96 -10.46 -8.24
CA GLU A 196 -5.49 -10.91 -9.53
C GLU A 196 -4.48 -10.66 -10.66
N GLN A 197 -3.93 -9.44 -10.73
CA GLN A 197 -2.90 -9.10 -11.72
C GLN A 197 -1.69 -10.04 -11.64
N VAL A 198 -1.21 -10.37 -10.43
CA VAL A 198 -0.06 -11.27 -10.25
C VAL A 198 -0.39 -12.71 -10.65
N VAL A 199 -1.60 -13.18 -10.34
CA VAL A 199 -2.06 -14.54 -10.71
C VAL A 199 -2.20 -14.69 -12.23
N GLU A 200 -2.58 -13.61 -12.92
CA GLU A 200 -2.72 -13.59 -14.39
C GLU A 200 -1.38 -13.36 -15.12
N MET A 201 -0.33 -12.93 -14.41
CA MET A 201 1.00 -12.78 -14.99
C MET A 201 1.64 -14.15 -15.29
N ASP A 202 2.13 -14.33 -16.50
CA ASP A 202 3.05 -15.42 -16.85
C ASP A 202 4.45 -15.06 -16.36
N LEU A 203 4.75 -15.44 -15.12
CA LEU A 203 6.01 -15.09 -14.46
C LEU A 203 7.13 -16.12 -14.68
N PHE A 204 6.81 -17.31 -15.27
CA PHE A 204 7.74 -18.44 -15.38
C PHE A 204 7.87 -18.97 -16.80
#